data_503cc89e79414d7f0c630fe5b926029e
#
_entry.id   503cc89e79414d7f0c630fe5b926029e
#
_cell.length_a   1.000
_cell.length_b   1.000
_cell.length_c   1.000
_cell.angle_alpha   90.00
_cell.angle_beta   90.00
_cell.angle_gamma   90.00
#
_symmetry.space_group_name_H-M   'P 1'
#
loop_
_entity.id
_entity.type
_entity.pdbx_description
1 polymer ?
#
loop_
_entity_poly.entity_id
_entity_poly.type
_entity_poly.pdbx_seq_one_letter_code
_entity_poly.pdbx_strand_id
1 'polypeptide(L)'
;NIQASQGDYFQGVKGGGNGDYHLLTYAPASIQEFIDIMMFAYDKAEKYRIPVLFLADGIIAQMMEPVELPEMVDYKVDPEKKPWACTGWKPGDDPKKRGIINSIYIDTETLAVHNDELQAMYKQVTANEQMWEEYNCENAEYIITAFGTVARIAKSAINELKEKGIHVGLVRPITVWPFPYDAVAKAVNQPSVKAVLDVELNEGQMLEDVKLAVCGTKPIDFTGHCGSQMPTTDEIVEKILSMKEGK
;
A
#
# COMPACT_ATOMS: atom_id res chain seq x y z
N ASN A 1 13.54 -10.65 -20.06
CA ASN A 1 12.96 -9.32 -19.93
C ASN A 1 12.17 -9.22 -18.65
N ILE A 2 12.38 -8.15 -17.90
CA ILE A 2 11.54 -7.81 -16.75
C ILE A 2 10.30 -7.12 -17.32
N GLN A 3 9.13 -7.65 -17.01
CA GLN A 3 7.84 -7.09 -17.39
C GLN A 3 7.19 -6.42 -16.19
N ALA A 4 6.34 -5.43 -16.45
CA ALA A 4 5.56 -4.79 -15.41
C ALA A 4 4.57 -5.80 -14.79
N SER A 5 4.45 -5.79 -13.48
CA SER A 5 3.52 -6.63 -12.73
C SER A 5 3.27 -6.05 -11.34
N GLN A 6 2.08 -6.28 -10.81
CA GLN A 6 1.72 -6.02 -9.40
C GLN A 6 1.47 -7.35 -8.66
N GLY A 7 2.10 -8.43 -9.11
CA GLY A 7 1.92 -9.78 -8.58
C GLY A 7 2.46 -10.02 -7.17
N ASP A 8 3.26 -9.10 -6.63
CA ASP A 8 3.86 -9.20 -5.29
C ASP A 8 2.96 -8.63 -4.17
N TYR A 9 1.73 -8.21 -4.50
CA TYR A 9 0.80 -7.64 -3.52
C TYR A 9 0.57 -8.57 -2.34
N PHE A 10 0.23 -9.85 -2.58
CA PHE A 10 0.04 -10.82 -1.50
C PHE A 10 1.28 -11.02 -0.65
N GLN A 11 2.47 -10.99 -1.23
CA GLN A 11 3.72 -11.11 -0.47
C GLN A 11 3.88 -9.95 0.51
N GLY A 12 3.51 -8.73 0.11
CA GLY A 12 3.54 -7.54 0.96
C GLY A 12 2.44 -7.51 2.02
N VAL A 13 1.24 -7.99 1.68
CA VAL A 13 0.03 -7.83 2.51
C VAL A 13 -0.27 -9.08 3.35
N LYS A 14 -0.16 -10.27 2.76
CA LYS A 14 -0.49 -11.55 3.41
C LYS A 14 0.74 -12.25 4.00
N GLY A 15 1.94 -11.71 3.76
CA GLY A 15 3.21 -12.28 4.21
C GLY A 15 3.73 -13.40 3.30
N GLY A 16 5.06 -13.63 3.35
CA GLY A 16 5.76 -14.63 2.54
C GLY A 16 6.19 -15.89 3.29
N GLY A 17 5.80 -16.04 4.54
CA GLY A 17 6.23 -17.15 5.39
C GLY A 17 5.22 -17.56 6.45
N ASN A 18 5.68 -18.28 7.47
CA ASN A 18 4.87 -18.72 8.58
C ASN A 18 4.74 -17.63 9.65
N GLY A 19 3.56 -17.47 10.22
CA GLY A 19 3.25 -16.59 11.36
C GLY A 19 2.38 -15.41 11.00
N ASP A 20 1.98 -14.68 12.03
CA ASP A 20 1.02 -13.57 11.97
C ASP A 20 1.75 -12.20 11.90
N TYR A 21 2.81 -12.13 11.10
CA TYR A 21 3.59 -10.92 10.94
C TYR A 21 3.10 -10.07 9.77
N HIS A 22 3.38 -8.78 9.83
CA HIS A 22 3.09 -7.83 8.78
C HIS A 22 4.29 -6.94 8.46
N LEU A 23 4.33 -6.45 7.24
CA LEU A 23 5.28 -5.45 6.77
C LEU A 23 4.53 -4.15 6.48
N LEU A 24 5.09 -3.01 6.85
CA LEU A 24 4.55 -1.73 6.38
C LEU A 24 4.86 -1.61 4.90
N THR A 25 3.82 -1.67 4.06
CA THR A 25 3.98 -1.81 2.62
C THR A 25 3.40 -0.62 1.88
N TYR A 26 4.24 0.06 1.09
CA TYR A 26 3.87 1.21 0.26
C TYR A 26 3.85 0.84 -1.21
N ALA A 27 2.92 1.42 -1.96
CA ALA A 27 2.78 1.27 -3.41
C ALA A 27 2.79 2.65 -4.09
N PRO A 28 3.97 3.28 -4.27
CA PRO A 28 4.08 4.58 -4.93
C PRO A 28 3.63 4.52 -6.38
N ALA A 29 3.08 5.63 -6.90
CA ALA A 29 2.63 5.77 -8.27
C ALA A 29 3.58 6.59 -9.15
N SER A 30 4.64 7.17 -8.60
CA SER A 30 5.64 7.95 -9.32
C SER A 30 7.01 7.83 -8.67
N ILE A 31 8.06 8.23 -9.40
CA ILE A 31 9.43 8.26 -8.86
C ILE A 31 9.54 9.30 -7.74
N GLN A 32 8.89 10.46 -7.89
CA GLN A 32 8.88 11.48 -6.83
C GLN A 32 8.25 10.94 -5.56
N GLU A 33 7.06 10.35 -5.65
CA GLU A 33 6.38 9.76 -4.47
C GLU A 33 7.22 8.64 -3.82
N PHE A 34 7.93 7.84 -4.64
CA PHE A 34 8.84 6.83 -4.11
C PHE A 34 9.96 7.46 -3.26
N ILE A 35 10.56 8.57 -3.74
CA ILE A 35 11.60 9.30 -3.01
C ILE A 35 11.02 9.92 -1.74
N ASP A 36 9.88 10.59 -1.83
CA ASP A 36 9.24 11.25 -0.70
C ASP A 36 8.90 10.26 0.43
N ILE A 37 8.33 9.10 0.08
CA ILE A 37 8.03 8.04 1.04
C ILE A 37 9.33 7.45 1.61
N MET A 38 10.37 7.24 0.79
CA MET A 38 11.64 6.68 1.25
C MET A 38 12.27 7.52 2.37
N MET A 39 12.11 8.85 2.33
CA MET A 39 12.68 9.74 3.33
C MET A 39 12.16 9.47 4.74
N PHE A 40 10.87 9.15 4.89
CA PHE A 40 10.30 8.87 6.21
C PHE A 40 10.15 7.36 6.50
N ALA A 41 10.30 6.50 5.49
CA ALA A 41 10.15 5.05 5.65
C ALA A 41 11.15 4.47 6.64
N TYR A 42 12.38 4.98 6.66
CA TYR A 42 13.39 4.59 7.64
C TYR A 42 12.96 4.93 9.06
N ASP A 43 12.40 6.13 9.28
CA ASP A 43 11.93 6.53 10.60
C ASP A 43 10.77 5.65 11.07
N LYS A 44 9.88 5.24 10.13
CA LYS A 44 8.79 4.31 10.44
C LYS A 44 9.30 2.90 10.75
N ALA A 45 10.25 2.40 9.96
CA ALA A 45 10.89 1.11 10.21
C ALA A 45 11.57 1.07 11.59
N GLU A 46 12.27 2.13 11.96
CA GLU A 46 12.91 2.25 13.27
C GLU A 46 11.91 2.42 14.42
N LYS A 47 10.88 3.26 14.21
CA LYS A 47 9.83 3.50 15.22
C LYS A 47 9.11 2.23 15.63
N TYR A 48 8.70 1.45 14.64
CA TYR A 48 7.92 0.22 14.85
C TYR A 48 8.80 -1.04 14.89
N ARG A 49 10.07 -0.92 14.53
CA ARG A 49 11.02 -2.04 14.45
C ARG A 49 10.51 -3.18 13.55
N ILE A 50 9.92 -2.81 12.44
CA ILE A 50 9.45 -3.72 11.39
C ILE A 50 10.06 -3.33 10.05
N PRO A 51 10.26 -4.29 9.11
CA PRO A 51 10.65 -3.96 7.77
C PRO A 51 9.59 -3.11 7.05
N VAL A 52 10.05 -2.24 6.16
CA VAL A 52 9.22 -1.52 5.20
C VAL A 52 9.45 -2.10 3.82
N LEU A 53 8.39 -2.37 3.10
CA LEU A 53 8.40 -2.88 1.74
C LEU A 53 7.84 -1.83 0.77
N PHE A 54 8.50 -1.67 -0.38
CA PHE A 54 8.00 -0.88 -1.50
C PHE A 54 7.59 -1.80 -2.64
N LEU A 55 6.35 -1.69 -3.08
CA LEU A 55 5.84 -2.35 -4.28
C LEU A 55 5.90 -1.34 -5.43
N ALA A 56 6.94 -1.39 -6.22
CA ALA A 56 7.11 -0.61 -7.43
C ALA A 56 7.20 -1.56 -8.62
N ASP A 57 6.32 -1.40 -9.59
CA ASP A 57 6.33 -2.22 -10.78
C ASP A 57 7.49 -1.88 -11.75
N GLY A 58 7.70 -2.73 -12.75
CA GLY A 58 8.79 -2.56 -13.70
C GLY A 58 8.69 -1.30 -14.58
N ILE A 59 7.55 -0.62 -14.62
CA ILE A 59 7.40 0.65 -15.36
C ILE A 59 8.04 1.77 -14.56
N ILE A 60 7.69 1.90 -13.27
CA ILE A 60 8.32 2.89 -12.38
C ILE A 60 9.83 2.70 -12.38
N ALA A 61 10.31 1.45 -12.37
CA ALA A 61 11.73 1.15 -12.36
C ALA A 61 12.46 1.50 -13.69
N GLN A 62 11.76 1.60 -14.80
CA GLN A 62 12.33 1.84 -16.14
C GLN A 62 12.03 3.24 -16.69
N MET A 63 11.07 3.96 -16.13
CA MET A 63 10.70 5.30 -16.58
C MET A 63 11.70 6.35 -16.09
N MET A 64 11.77 7.47 -16.78
CA MET A 64 12.47 8.66 -16.35
C MET A 64 11.47 9.77 -16.09
N GLU A 65 11.52 10.32 -14.88
CA GLU A 65 10.73 11.48 -14.49
C GLU A 65 11.64 12.53 -13.84
N PRO A 66 11.37 13.82 -14.00
CA PRO A 66 12.05 14.85 -13.21
C PRO A 66 11.68 14.66 -11.73
N VAL A 67 12.67 14.76 -10.86
CA VAL A 67 12.48 14.64 -9.41
C VAL A 67 13.16 15.80 -8.70
N GLU A 68 12.54 16.24 -7.61
CA GLU A 68 13.12 17.15 -6.65
C GLU A 68 13.73 16.31 -5.51
N LEU A 69 15.05 16.35 -5.40
CA LEU A 69 15.74 15.66 -4.31
C LEU A 69 15.59 16.46 -3.01
N PRO A 70 15.32 15.78 -1.88
CA PRO A 70 15.28 16.44 -0.59
C PRO A 70 16.66 17.01 -0.21
N GLU A 71 16.66 18.01 0.65
CA GLU A 71 17.92 18.53 1.21
C GLU A 71 18.64 17.43 1.99
N MET A 72 19.95 17.37 1.83
CA MET A 72 20.78 16.41 2.52
C MET A 72 20.82 16.74 4.03
N VAL A 73 20.31 15.83 4.85
CA VAL A 73 20.35 15.96 6.31
C VAL A 73 21.54 15.18 6.86
N ASP A 74 22.37 15.86 7.66
CA ASP A 74 23.46 15.20 8.39
C ASP A 74 22.86 14.37 9.54
N TYR A 75 22.70 13.08 9.28
CA TYR A 75 22.07 12.15 10.21
C TYR A 75 23.01 11.77 11.34
N LYS A 76 22.73 12.24 12.56
CA LYS A 76 23.46 11.84 13.77
C LYS A 76 22.66 10.77 14.51
N VAL A 77 23.30 9.63 14.70
CA VAL A 77 22.72 8.56 15.55
C VAL A 77 22.69 9.05 17.00
N ASP A 78 21.49 9.10 17.56
CA ASP A 78 21.28 9.38 18.98
C ASP A 78 21.02 8.06 19.73
N PRO A 79 21.97 7.54 20.49
CA PRO A 79 21.82 6.27 21.20
C PRO A 79 20.69 6.28 22.24
N GLU A 80 20.33 7.46 22.77
CA GLU A 80 19.26 7.58 23.77
C GLU A 80 17.88 7.37 23.13
N LYS A 81 17.74 7.77 21.86
CA LYS A 81 16.51 7.53 21.09
C LYS A 81 16.40 6.11 20.54
N LYS A 82 17.51 5.36 20.54
CA LYS A 82 17.58 3.99 20.02
C LYS A 82 18.17 3.03 21.05
N PRO A 83 17.53 2.83 22.21
CA PRO A 83 18.06 2.00 23.30
C PRO A 83 18.23 0.52 22.91
N TRP A 84 17.57 0.10 21.85
CA TRP A 84 17.64 -1.24 21.26
C TRP A 84 18.83 -1.45 20.33
N ALA A 85 19.55 -0.37 19.95
CA ALA A 85 20.63 -0.47 18.97
C ALA A 85 21.82 -1.27 19.52
N CYS A 86 22.42 -2.09 18.68
CA CYS A 86 23.64 -2.83 18.98
C CYS A 86 24.85 -1.90 18.83
N THR A 87 25.38 -1.37 19.92
CA THR A 87 26.43 -0.36 19.94
C THR A 87 27.85 -0.91 20.13
N GLY A 88 28.02 -2.23 20.02
CA GLY A 88 29.34 -2.86 20.16
C GLY A 88 29.78 -3.05 21.61
N TRP A 89 28.88 -3.51 22.49
CA TRP A 89 29.17 -3.83 23.87
C TRP A 89 30.39 -4.77 24.02
N LYS A 90 31.27 -4.50 24.97
CA LYS A 90 32.46 -5.29 25.27
C LYS A 90 32.38 -5.88 26.67
N PRO A 91 33.08 -7.00 26.96
CA PRO A 91 33.23 -7.50 28.32
C PRO A 91 33.80 -6.44 29.24
N GLY A 92 33.11 -6.14 30.32
CA GLY A 92 33.44 -5.06 31.27
C GLY A 92 32.58 -3.81 31.16
N ASP A 93 31.85 -3.63 30.07
CA ASP A 93 30.83 -2.59 29.93
C ASP A 93 29.59 -2.91 30.79
N ASP A 94 28.77 -1.91 31.10
CA ASP A 94 27.53 -2.09 31.84
C ASP A 94 26.59 -3.09 31.11
N PRO A 95 26.26 -4.25 31.71
CA PRO A 95 25.41 -5.24 31.08
C PRO A 95 24.02 -4.73 30.68
N LYS A 96 23.51 -3.69 31.38
CA LYS A 96 22.19 -3.08 31.08
C LYS A 96 22.20 -2.28 29.77
N LYS A 97 23.39 -1.90 29.28
CA LYS A 97 23.55 -1.19 28.01
C LYS A 97 23.75 -2.13 26.81
N ARG A 98 23.73 -3.43 27.03
CA ARG A 98 23.87 -4.41 25.97
C ARG A 98 22.57 -4.55 25.20
N GLY A 99 22.54 -4.04 23.97
CA GLY A 99 21.46 -4.34 23.00
C GLY A 99 21.56 -5.80 22.57
N ILE A 100 20.52 -6.59 22.86
CA ILE A 100 20.40 -7.97 22.39
C ILE A 100 19.19 -8.02 21.46
N ILE A 101 19.44 -8.42 20.19
CA ILE A 101 18.37 -8.66 19.21
C ILE A 101 18.34 -10.16 18.98
N ASN A 102 17.23 -10.78 19.31
CA ASN A 102 17.02 -12.21 19.20
C ASN A 102 15.66 -12.49 18.51
N SER A 103 15.64 -13.44 17.57
CA SER A 103 14.44 -13.88 16.86
C SER A 103 13.96 -15.27 17.32
N ILE A 104 14.65 -15.89 18.28
CA ILE A 104 14.33 -17.23 18.76
C ILE A 104 13.83 -17.17 20.19
N TYR A 105 12.60 -17.63 20.38
CA TYR A 105 11.96 -17.79 21.68
C TYR A 105 11.67 -19.27 21.88
N ILE A 106 12.42 -19.94 22.77
CA ILE A 106 12.25 -21.37 23.07
C ILE A 106 11.15 -21.56 24.11
N ASP A 107 11.06 -20.64 25.07
CA ASP A 107 10.02 -20.64 26.09
C ASP A 107 8.69 -20.15 25.52
N THR A 108 7.65 -20.96 25.65
CA THR A 108 6.32 -20.71 25.05
C THR A 108 5.60 -19.52 25.69
N GLU A 109 5.78 -19.29 26.97
CA GLU A 109 5.15 -18.17 27.68
C GLU A 109 5.78 -16.83 27.22
N THR A 110 7.10 -16.79 27.13
CA THR A 110 7.83 -15.62 26.61
C THR A 110 7.47 -15.34 25.15
N LEU A 111 7.30 -16.37 24.32
CA LEU A 111 6.86 -16.21 22.94
C LEU A 111 5.44 -15.64 22.85
N ALA A 112 4.53 -16.10 23.70
CA ALA A 112 3.16 -15.60 23.74
C ALA A 112 3.13 -14.09 24.08
N VAL A 113 3.86 -13.68 25.11
CA VAL A 113 3.97 -12.25 25.49
C VAL A 113 4.54 -11.42 24.35
N HIS A 114 5.59 -11.90 23.68
CA HIS A 114 6.17 -11.20 22.53
C HIS A 114 5.19 -11.06 21.36
N ASN A 115 4.39 -12.09 21.07
CA ASN A 115 3.35 -12.01 20.04
C ASN A 115 2.26 -11.00 20.41
N ASP A 116 1.85 -10.91 21.67
CA ASP A 116 0.89 -9.90 22.14
C ASP A 116 1.43 -8.48 21.95
N GLU A 117 2.73 -8.26 22.23
CA GLU A 117 3.41 -6.99 21.98
C GLU A 117 3.44 -6.64 20.49
N LEU A 118 3.75 -7.61 19.61
CA LEU A 118 3.73 -7.43 18.17
C LEU A 118 2.33 -7.08 17.67
N GLN A 119 1.29 -7.79 18.11
CA GLN A 119 -0.08 -7.50 17.71
C GLN A 119 -0.55 -6.12 18.22
N ALA A 120 -0.14 -5.69 19.40
CA ALA A 120 -0.41 -4.36 19.93
C ALA A 120 0.27 -3.28 19.06
N MET A 121 1.51 -3.53 18.64
CA MET A 121 2.24 -2.65 17.71
C MET A 121 1.57 -2.59 16.33
N TYR A 122 1.15 -3.72 15.73
CA TYR A 122 0.45 -3.74 14.45
C TYR A 122 -0.88 -2.97 14.49
N LYS A 123 -1.61 -3.01 15.60
CA LYS A 123 -2.80 -2.15 15.80
C LYS A 123 -2.45 -0.66 15.75
N GLN A 124 -1.30 -0.27 16.32
CA GLN A 124 -0.83 1.12 16.25
C GLN A 124 -0.45 1.51 14.82
N VAL A 125 0.24 0.63 14.07
CA VAL A 125 0.57 0.84 12.66
C VAL A 125 -0.71 1.01 11.85
N THR A 126 -1.68 0.12 12.02
CA THR A 126 -2.96 0.19 11.32
C THR A 126 -3.72 1.48 11.62
N ALA A 127 -3.67 1.97 12.85
CA ALA A 127 -4.37 3.20 13.22
C ALA A 127 -3.69 4.48 12.71
N ASN A 128 -2.36 4.48 12.53
CA ASN A 128 -1.60 5.71 12.33
C ASN A 128 -0.90 5.83 10.97
N GLU A 129 -0.75 4.73 10.23
CA GLU A 129 0.12 4.73 9.06
C GLU A 129 -0.62 4.43 7.74
N GLN A 130 -1.95 4.48 7.75
CA GLN A 130 -2.72 4.39 6.51
C GLN A 130 -2.54 5.63 5.67
N MET A 131 -2.25 5.45 4.38
CA MET A 131 -2.12 6.51 3.39
C MET A 131 -2.91 6.15 2.14
N TRP A 132 -3.66 7.09 1.62
CA TRP A 132 -4.43 6.93 0.38
C TRP A 132 -4.64 8.29 -0.31
N GLU A 133 -5.04 8.23 -1.56
CA GLU A 133 -5.45 9.37 -2.35
C GLU A 133 -6.89 9.18 -2.82
N GLU A 134 -7.72 10.21 -2.68
CA GLU A 134 -9.03 10.30 -3.30
C GLU A 134 -8.97 11.29 -4.47
N TYR A 135 -9.39 10.86 -5.64
CA TYR A 135 -9.45 11.70 -6.83
C TYR A 135 -10.87 11.69 -7.41
N ASN A 136 -11.52 12.84 -7.50
CA ASN A 136 -12.90 13.00 -8.00
C ASN A 136 -13.97 12.13 -7.32
N CYS A 137 -13.79 11.73 -6.06
CA CYS A 137 -14.71 10.80 -5.40
C CYS A 137 -16.04 11.45 -4.96
N GLU A 138 -16.06 12.77 -4.77
CA GLU A 138 -17.29 13.45 -4.29
C GLU A 138 -18.41 13.34 -5.32
N ASN A 139 -19.56 12.78 -4.92
CA ASN A 139 -20.74 12.54 -5.78
C ASN A 139 -20.48 11.69 -7.03
N ALA A 140 -19.43 10.86 -7.04
CA ALA A 140 -19.13 9.96 -8.14
C ALA A 140 -20.25 8.92 -8.35
N GLU A 141 -20.48 8.52 -9.59
CA GLU A 141 -21.40 7.44 -9.96
C GLU A 141 -20.73 6.07 -9.88
N TYR A 142 -19.43 6.04 -10.11
CA TYR A 142 -18.59 4.84 -10.03
C TYR A 142 -17.31 5.18 -9.28
N ILE A 143 -16.79 4.22 -8.55
CA ILE A 143 -15.47 4.33 -7.91
C ILE A 143 -14.53 3.31 -8.55
N ILE A 144 -13.37 3.77 -8.97
CA ILE A 144 -12.25 2.89 -9.36
C ILE A 144 -11.37 2.71 -8.13
N THR A 145 -10.88 1.49 -7.92
CA THR A 145 -9.77 1.18 -7.00
C THR A 145 -8.57 0.74 -7.83
N ALA A 146 -7.41 1.31 -7.58
CA ALA A 146 -6.17 0.97 -8.28
C ALA A 146 -4.98 1.49 -7.45
N PHE A 147 -3.81 0.86 -7.57
CA PHE A 147 -2.58 1.30 -6.90
C PHE A 147 -1.40 1.42 -7.87
N GLY A 148 -0.31 2.05 -7.44
CA GLY A 148 0.91 2.19 -8.23
C GLY A 148 0.66 2.82 -9.61
N THR A 149 1.34 2.31 -10.63
CA THR A 149 1.24 2.82 -12.01
C THR A 149 -0.17 2.73 -12.59
N VAL A 150 -0.93 1.69 -12.24
CA VAL A 150 -2.30 1.50 -12.74
C VAL A 150 -3.22 2.64 -12.33
N ALA A 151 -3.01 3.23 -11.15
CA ALA A 151 -3.77 4.39 -10.72
C ALA A 151 -3.58 5.62 -11.62
N ARG A 152 -2.41 5.76 -12.26
CA ARG A 152 -2.16 6.85 -13.25
C ARG A 152 -2.99 6.64 -14.51
N ILE A 153 -3.08 5.39 -14.98
CA ILE A 153 -3.90 5.02 -16.14
C ILE A 153 -5.38 5.26 -15.82
N ALA A 154 -5.81 4.86 -14.63
CA ALA A 154 -7.17 5.10 -14.15
C ALA A 154 -7.53 6.60 -14.12
N LYS A 155 -6.62 7.48 -13.70
CA LYS A 155 -6.85 8.95 -13.75
C LYS A 155 -7.06 9.44 -15.18
N SER A 156 -6.34 8.91 -16.16
CA SER A 156 -6.54 9.24 -17.58
C SER A 156 -7.93 8.82 -18.06
N ALA A 157 -8.36 7.59 -17.72
CA ALA A 157 -9.69 7.10 -18.04
C ALA A 157 -10.81 7.93 -17.37
N ILE A 158 -10.62 8.36 -16.13
CA ILE A 158 -11.56 9.22 -15.41
C ILE A 158 -11.74 10.56 -16.13
N ASN A 159 -10.65 11.17 -16.61
CA ASN A 159 -10.72 12.42 -17.36
C ASN A 159 -11.48 12.25 -18.68
N GLU A 160 -11.27 11.15 -19.40
CA GLU A 160 -12.04 10.85 -20.62
C GLU A 160 -13.52 10.57 -20.34
N LEU A 161 -13.83 9.82 -19.28
CA LEU A 161 -15.23 9.57 -18.85
C LEU A 161 -15.95 10.86 -18.44
N LYS A 162 -15.23 11.79 -17.82
CA LYS A 162 -15.76 13.12 -17.49
C LYS A 162 -16.18 13.91 -18.74
N GLU A 163 -15.39 13.84 -19.82
CA GLU A 163 -15.77 14.45 -21.12
C GLU A 163 -17.04 13.81 -21.71
N LYS A 164 -17.28 12.54 -21.41
CA LYS A 164 -18.48 11.80 -21.78
C LYS A 164 -19.67 12.03 -20.81
N GLY A 165 -19.51 12.89 -19.81
CA GLY A 165 -20.55 13.20 -18.81
C GLY A 165 -20.79 12.11 -17.78
N ILE A 166 -19.79 11.24 -17.54
CA ILE A 166 -19.85 10.21 -16.51
C ILE A 166 -18.89 10.57 -15.39
N HIS A 167 -19.41 10.69 -14.19
CA HIS A 167 -18.63 11.08 -13.02
C HIS A 167 -18.06 9.83 -12.33
N VAL A 168 -16.75 9.67 -12.41
CA VAL A 168 -16.01 8.54 -11.83
C VAL A 168 -14.96 9.08 -10.87
N GLY A 169 -14.84 8.45 -9.71
CA GLY A 169 -13.81 8.71 -8.72
C GLY A 169 -12.77 7.59 -8.65
N LEU A 170 -11.62 7.88 -8.06
CA LEU A 170 -10.57 6.92 -7.76
C LEU A 170 -10.22 6.97 -6.28
N VAL A 171 -10.19 5.82 -5.63
CA VAL A 171 -9.51 5.63 -4.35
C VAL A 171 -8.23 4.82 -4.61
N ARG A 172 -7.10 5.45 -4.37
CA ARG A 172 -5.78 4.86 -4.54
C ARG A 172 -5.12 4.59 -3.19
N PRO A 173 -5.00 3.35 -2.75
CA PRO A 173 -4.13 3.02 -1.62
C PRO A 173 -2.68 3.41 -1.93
N ILE A 174 -2.04 4.15 -1.03
CA ILE A 174 -0.61 4.40 -1.02
C ILE A 174 0.06 3.40 -0.10
N THR A 175 -0.53 3.14 1.09
CA THR A 175 -0.22 1.94 1.86
C THR A 175 -1.16 0.81 1.43
N VAL A 176 -0.59 -0.33 1.07
CA VAL A 176 -1.37 -1.54 0.81
C VAL A 176 -1.40 -2.46 2.03
N TRP A 177 -0.47 -2.30 2.93
CA TRP A 177 -0.61 -2.72 4.33
C TRP A 177 -0.02 -1.63 5.26
N PRO A 178 -0.79 -1.09 6.21
CA PRO A 178 -2.23 -1.35 6.42
C PRO A 178 -3.09 -0.80 5.28
N PHE A 179 -4.07 -1.59 4.83
CA PHE A 179 -4.99 -1.17 3.79
C PHE A 179 -6.02 -0.16 4.34
N PRO A 180 -6.36 0.92 3.60
CA PRO A 180 -7.29 1.96 4.06
C PRO A 180 -8.76 1.56 3.88
N TYR A 181 -9.21 0.52 4.59
CA TYR A 181 -10.56 -0.03 4.46
C TYR A 181 -11.66 1.01 4.65
N ASP A 182 -11.54 1.86 5.68
CA ASP A 182 -12.56 2.87 6.00
C ASP A 182 -12.66 3.96 4.90
N ALA A 183 -11.53 4.32 4.30
CA ALA A 183 -11.52 5.31 3.21
C ALA A 183 -12.21 4.75 1.96
N VAL A 184 -11.90 3.51 1.58
CA VAL A 184 -12.57 2.82 0.47
C VAL A 184 -14.07 2.67 0.77
N ALA A 185 -14.43 2.18 1.95
CA ALA A 185 -15.81 2.02 2.35
C ALA A 185 -16.59 3.35 2.31
N LYS A 186 -15.99 4.44 2.81
CA LYS A 186 -16.60 5.77 2.80
C LYS A 186 -16.85 6.28 1.39
N ALA A 187 -15.87 6.15 0.50
CA ALA A 187 -16.00 6.58 -0.88
C ALA A 187 -17.08 5.79 -1.62
N VAL A 188 -17.14 4.48 -1.42
CA VAL A 188 -18.08 3.57 -2.09
C VAL A 188 -19.51 3.71 -1.57
N ASN A 189 -19.69 3.97 -0.28
CA ASN A 189 -21.03 4.04 0.33
C ASN A 189 -21.76 5.38 0.11
N GLN A 190 -21.22 6.30 -0.68
CA GLN A 190 -21.96 7.49 -1.09
C GLN A 190 -23.23 7.11 -1.85
N PRO A 191 -24.36 7.83 -1.64
CA PRO A 191 -25.64 7.50 -2.31
C PRO A 191 -25.56 7.52 -3.84
N SER A 192 -24.68 8.33 -4.41
CA SER A 192 -24.45 8.46 -5.86
C SER A 192 -23.74 7.26 -6.48
N VAL A 193 -22.96 6.53 -5.70
CA VAL A 193 -22.14 5.41 -6.20
C VAL A 193 -23.02 4.20 -6.51
N LYS A 194 -22.93 3.72 -7.74
CA LYS A 194 -23.68 2.58 -8.28
C LYS A 194 -22.89 1.29 -8.19
N ALA A 195 -21.56 1.35 -8.49
CA ALA A 195 -20.69 0.18 -8.50
C ALA A 195 -19.22 0.59 -8.35
N VAL A 196 -18.38 -0.40 -8.11
CA VAL A 196 -16.91 -0.28 -7.99
C VAL A 196 -16.25 -1.05 -9.13
N LEU A 197 -15.18 -0.49 -9.71
CA LEU A 197 -14.30 -1.19 -10.62
C LEU A 197 -12.92 -1.28 -9.99
N ASP A 198 -12.45 -2.49 -9.74
CA ASP A 198 -11.08 -2.71 -9.31
C ASP A 198 -10.18 -2.99 -10.52
N VAL A 199 -9.04 -2.27 -10.60
CA VAL A 199 -8.13 -2.34 -11.75
C VAL A 199 -6.72 -2.62 -11.26
N GLU A 200 -6.14 -3.74 -11.73
CA GLU A 200 -4.83 -4.20 -11.28
C GLU A 200 -3.95 -4.71 -12.43
N LEU A 201 -2.65 -4.78 -12.19
CA LEU A 201 -1.68 -5.43 -13.07
C LEU A 201 -1.34 -6.84 -12.53
N ASN A 202 -2.38 -7.56 -12.17
CA ASN A 202 -2.41 -8.95 -11.70
C ASN A 202 -3.84 -9.51 -11.84
N GLU A 203 -4.12 -10.68 -11.31
CA GLU A 203 -5.42 -11.38 -11.40
C GLU A 203 -6.31 -11.12 -10.16
N GLY A 204 -6.26 -9.91 -9.58
CA GLY A 204 -7.18 -9.51 -8.51
C GLY A 204 -6.69 -9.79 -7.09
N GLN A 205 -5.43 -9.49 -6.79
CA GLN A 205 -4.89 -9.67 -5.44
C GLN A 205 -5.40 -8.59 -4.48
N MET A 206 -5.43 -7.30 -4.89
CA MET A 206 -6.01 -6.22 -4.09
C MET A 206 -7.54 -6.31 -4.04
N LEU A 207 -8.15 -6.89 -5.06
CA LEU A 207 -9.59 -7.11 -5.13
C LEU A 207 -10.15 -7.82 -3.87
N GLU A 208 -9.35 -8.68 -3.20
CA GLU A 208 -9.76 -9.30 -1.94
C GLU A 208 -9.98 -8.25 -0.84
N ASP A 209 -9.05 -7.31 -0.70
CA ASP A 209 -9.15 -6.23 0.30
C ASP A 209 -10.24 -5.22 -0.08
N VAL A 210 -10.41 -4.93 -1.37
CA VAL A 210 -11.54 -4.11 -1.87
C VAL A 210 -12.88 -4.77 -1.55
N LYS A 211 -13.02 -6.08 -1.75
CA LYS A 211 -14.25 -6.81 -1.37
C LYS A 211 -14.52 -6.73 0.13
N LEU A 212 -13.49 -6.82 0.97
CA LEU A 212 -13.63 -6.66 2.41
C LEU A 212 -14.10 -5.24 2.77
N ALA A 213 -13.50 -4.21 2.14
CA ALA A 213 -13.87 -2.81 2.38
C ALA A 213 -15.31 -2.50 1.93
N VAL A 214 -15.71 -2.98 0.76
CA VAL A 214 -17.05 -2.78 0.21
C VAL A 214 -18.12 -3.59 0.96
N CYS A 215 -17.75 -4.76 1.49
CA CYS A 215 -18.59 -5.63 2.32
C CYS A 215 -19.97 -5.90 1.71
N GLY A 216 -20.06 -6.08 0.39
CA GLY A 216 -21.29 -6.39 -0.32
C GLY A 216 -22.29 -5.23 -0.47
N THR A 217 -21.94 -4.01 -0.08
CA THR A 217 -22.84 -2.84 -0.17
C THR A 217 -23.06 -2.36 -1.60
N LYS A 218 -22.11 -2.64 -2.49
CA LYS A 218 -22.17 -2.29 -3.92
C LYS A 218 -21.64 -3.43 -4.77
N PRO A 219 -22.10 -3.56 -6.03
CA PRO A 219 -21.48 -4.46 -6.99
C PRO A 219 -20.02 -4.07 -7.22
N ILE A 220 -19.15 -5.07 -7.39
CA ILE A 220 -17.75 -4.89 -7.76
C ILE A 220 -17.50 -5.62 -9.06
N ASP A 221 -16.93 -4.93 -10.01
CA ASP A 221 -16.39 -5.51 -11.24
C ASP A 221 -14.86 -5.40 -11.23
N PHE A 222 -14.18 -6.16 -12.07
CA PHE A 222 -12.75 -6.28 -12.10
C PHE A 222 -12.20 -6.23 -13.51
N THR A 223 -11.06 -5.59 -13.66
CA THR A 223 -10.23 -5.63 -14.86
C THR A 223 -8.77 -5.76 -14.44
N GLY A 224 -8.08 -6.76 -14.93
CA GLY A 224 -6.68 -7.02 -14.59
C GLY A 224 -5.96 -7.79 -15.67
N HIS A 225 -4.64 -7.63 -15.69
CA HIS A 225 -3.77 -8.30 -16.63
C HIS A 225 -2.50 -8.81 -15.96
N CYS A 226 -2.03 -9.96 -16.45
CA CYS A 226 -0.71 -10.52 -16.12
C CYS A 226 0.20 -10.52 -17.35
N GLY A 227 1.51 -10.63 -17.10
CA GLY A 227 2.46 -11.03 -18.13
C GLY A 227 2.63 -10.03 -19.27
N SER A 228 2.98 -8.81 -18.97
CA SER A 228 3.33 -7.75 -19.92
C SER A 228 2.17 -7.00 -20.60
N GLN A 229 0.95 -7.41 -20.41
CA GLN A 229 -0.20 -6.63 -20.86
C GLN A 229 -0.59 -5.66 -19.75
N MET A 230 -0.76 -4.40 -20.09
CA MET A 230 -1.20 -3.36 -19.16
C MET A 230 -2.66 -3.04 -19.41
N PRO A 231 -3.44 -2.77 -18.35
CA PRO A 231 -4.74 -2.14 -18.52
C PRO A 231 -4.59 -0.84 -19.31
N THR A 232 -5.39 -0.65 -20.34
CA THR A 232 -5.38 0.58 -21.13
C THR A 232 -6.47 1.54 -20.67
N THR A 233 -6.31 2.82 -20.99
CA THR A 233 -7.36 3.82 -20.75
C THR A 233 -8.66 3.41 -21.40
N ASP A 234 -8.61 2.93 -22.66
CA ASP A 234 -9.79 2.52 -23.42
C ASP A 234 -10.52 1.36 -22.75
N GLU A 235 -9.79 0.33 -22.29
CA GLU A 235 -10.40 -0.81 -21.56
C GLU A 235 -11.14 -0.37 -20.30
N ILE A 236 -10.54 0.52 -19.51
CA ILE A 236 -11.18 1.05 -18.29
C ILE A 236 -12.45 1.84 -18.65
N VAL A 237 -12.36 2.67 -19.70
CA VAL A 237 -13.51 3.44 -20.19
C VAL A 237 -14.63 2.52 -20.67
N GLU A 238 -14.32 1.54 -21.52
CA GLU A 238 -15.29 0.57 -22.05
C GLU A 238 -15.93 -0.25 -20.92
N LYS A 239 -15.13 -0.63 -19.91
CA LYS A 239 -15.61 -1.38 -18.76
C LYS A 239 -16.64 -0.56 -17.94
N ILE A 240 -16.35 0.70 -17.64
CA ILE A 240 -17.29 1.59 -16.95
C ILE A 240 -18.57 1.81 -17.79
N LEU A 241 -18.45 1.96 -19.12
CA LEU A 241 -19.60 2.08 -20.01
C LEU A 241 -20.48 0.81 -19.99
N SER A 242 -19.85 -0.36 -20.04
CA SER A 242 -20.55 -1.65 -19.92
C SER A 242 -21.28 -1.78 -18.57
N MET A 243 -20.64 -1.41 -17.47
CA MET A 243 -21.28 -1.40 -16.14
C MET A 243 -22.51 -0.46 -16.09
N LYS A 244 -22.44 0.67 -16.80
CA LYS A 244 -23.58 1.61 -16.91
C LYS A 244 -24.75 1.02 -17.69
N GLU A 245 -24.50 0.20 -18.70
CA GLU A 245 -25.52 -0.48 -19.52
C GLU A 245 -26.12 -1.73 -18.83
N GLY A 246 -25.56 -2.15 -17.69
CA GLY A 246 -26.00 -3.35 -16.96
C GLY A 246 -25.62 -4.67 -17.62
N LYS A 247 -24.54 -4.66 -18.41
CA LYS A 247 -24.00 -5.84 -19.12
C LYS A 247 -22.83 -6.45 -18.33
#